data_842bacaaa530343f3b6b090e67345752
#
_entry.id   842bacaaa530343f3b6b090e67345752
#
_cell.length_a   1.000
_cell.length_b   1.000
_cell.length_c   1.000
_cell.angle_alpha   90.00
_cell.angle_beta   90.00
_cell.angle_gamma   90.00
#
_symmetry.space_group_name_H-M   'P 1'
#
loop_
_entity.id
_entity.type
_entity.pdbx_description
1 polymer ?
#
loop_
_entity_poly.entity_id
_entity_poly.type
_entity_poly.pdbx_seq_one_letter_code
_entity_poly.pdbx_strand_id
1 'polypeptide(L)'
;MTTIATRSPADVAIRVAATIDGIFAMIDGWRDLLEEQLASAHALTAKAIDPLVEAFAVPAVSGETLLTGAGFVAAPGVLTDAEWHLAWWLGTTGSAHGVRRLATIDDPTHEQFRDYTALEWWRVPQATGTRHLTGPYVDYVCTDDYTVTITTPVVRDGAMIGVVGADALVDRLERVLLPVLRAGEMPATLVNASGRVVTSTDARREPGSMLRGDGLTAAVRALSPTPVRLSGGTSVLACGDTSLALVVGS
;
A
#
# COMPACT_ATOMS: atom_id res chain seq x y z
N MET A 1 -30.44 -16.72 -19.32
CA MET A 1 -29.78 -16.49 -18.04
C MET A 1 -28.38 -17.07 -18.13
N THR A 2 -27.38 -16.24 -18.28
CA THR A 2 -25.97 -16.70 -18.30
C THR A 2 -25.57 -17.05 -16.87
N THR A 3 -25.38 -18.32 -16.58
CA THR A 3 -24.86 -18.78 -15.28
C THR A 3 -23.45 -18.21 -15.14
N ILE A 4 -23.28 -17.21 -14.28
CA ILE A 4 -21.93 -16.74 -13.92
C ILE A 4 -21.30 -17.90 -13.16
N ALA A 5 -20.29 -18.52 -13.77
CA ALA A 5 -19.52 -19.59 -13.10
C ALA A 5 -18.89 -18.98 -11.84
N THR A 6 -19.29 -19.49 -10.68
CA THR A 6 -18.66 -19.14 -9.39
C THR A 6 -17.19 -19.56 -9.39
N ARG A 7 -16.34 -18.82 -8.70
CA ARG A 7 -14.89 -19.02 -8.72
C ARG A 7 -14.43 -19.73 -7.47
N SER A 8 -13.46 -20.62 -7.61
CA SER A 8 -12.81 -21.23 -6.46
C SER A 8 -12.10 -20.17 -5.58
N PRO A 9 -11.89 -20.45 -4.29
CA PRO A 9 -11.10 -19.56 -3.42
C PRO A 9 -9.70 -19.25 -3.96
N ALA A 10 -9.05 -20.20 -4.63
CA ALA A 10 -7.74 -20.01 -5.25
C ALA A 10 -7.80 -19.00 -6.41
N ASP A 11 -8.83 -19.09 -7.28
CA ASP A 11 -9.02 -18.13 -8.37
C ASP A 11 -9.29 -16.71 -7.84
N VAL A 12 -10.04 -16.60 -6.74
CA VAL A 12 -10.26 -15.29 -6.07
C VAL A 12 -8.95 -14.74 -5.54
N ALA A 13 -8.14 -15.54 -4.83
CA ALA A 13 -6.85 -15.12 -4.31
C ALA A 13 -5.89 -14.66 -5.41
N ILE A 14 -5.83 -15.38 -6.54
CA ILE A 14 -5.03 -15.00 -7.71
C ILE A 14 -5.49 -13.65 -8.29
N ARG A 15 -6.79 -13.39 -8.37
CA ARG A 15 -7.30 -12.13 -8.91
C ARG A 15 -7.08 -10.96 -7.97
N VAL A 16 -7.19 -11.17 -6.65
CA VAL A 16 -6.79 -10.17 -5.65
C VAL A 16 -5.31 -9.85 -5.82
N ALA A 17 -4.46 -10.86 -5.88
CA ALA A 17 -3.02 -10.70 -6.12
C ALA A 17 -2.76 -9.86 -7.39
N ALA A 18 -3.35 -10.23 -8.52
CA ALA A 18 -3.17 -9.52 -9.79
C ALA A 18 -3.60 -8.04 -9.73
N THR A 19 -4.65 -7.72 -8.95
CA THR A 19 -5.10 -6.33 -8.75
C THR A 19 -4.05 -5.52 -7.97
N ILE A 20 -3.53 -6.06 -6.90
CA ILE A 20 -2.52 -5.40 -6.05
C ILE A 20 -1.16 -5.35 -6.75
N ASP A 21 -0.78 -6.43 -7.46
CA ASP A 21 0.46 -6.47 -8.26
C ASP A 21 0.48 -5.42 -9.37
N GLY A 22 -0.70 -5.08 -9.93
CA GLY A 22 -0.80 -3.97 -10.88
C GLY A 22 -0.41 -2.62 -10.28
N ILE A 23 -0.74 -2.38 -9.00
CA ILE A 23 -0.33 -1.18 -8.28
C ILE A 23 1.17 -1.23 -7.97
N PHE A 24 1.66 -2.36 -7.48
CA PHE A 24 3.09 -2.53 -7.22
C PHE A 24 3.94 -2.37 -8.49
N ALA A 25 3.51 -2.94 -9.62
CA ALA A 25 4.24 -2.81 -10.88
C ALA A 25 4.40 -1.35 -11.34
N MET A 26 3.38 -0.53 -11.10
CA MET A 26 3.44 0.90 -11.38
C MET A 26 4.45 1.61 -10.44
N ILE A 27 4.39 1.31 -9.13
CA ILE A 27 5.31 1.89 -8.13
C ILE A 27 6.75 1.41 -8.38
N ASP A 28 6.95 0.14 -8.75
CA ASP A 28 8.25 -0.40 -9.13
C ASP A 28 8.83 0.32 -10.35
N GLY A 29 8.00 0.67 -11.34
CA GLY A 29 8.42 1.51 -12.46
C GLY A 29 8.89 2.91 -12.03
N TRP A 30 8.27 3.52 -11.01
CA TRP A 30 8.74 4.78 -10.44
C TRP A 30 10.06 4.62 -9.68
N ARG A 31 10.22 3.52 -8.94
CA ARG A 31 11.49 3.16 -8.29
C ARG A 31 12.61 3.06 -9.31
N ASP A 32 12.40 2.27 -10.36
CA ASP A 32 13.41 2.02 -11.40
C ASP A 32 13.84 3.33 -12.07
N LEU A 33 12.87 4.22 -12.36
CA LEU A 33 13.15 5.55 -12.90
C LEU A 33 13.98 6.40 -11.94
N LEU A 34 13.65 6.42 -10.64
CA LEU A 34 14.43 7.18 -9.67
C LEU A 34 15.84 6.60 -9.51
N GLU A 35 15.99 5.28 -9.40
CA GLU A 35 17.29 4.62 -9.29
C GLU A 35 18.17 4.92 -10.50
N GLU A 36 17.62 4.86 -11.72
CA GLU A 36 18.34 5.20 -12.95
C GLU A 36 18.79 6.67 -12.98
N GLN A 37 17.85 7.60 -12.72
CA GLN A 37 18.14 9.03 -12.77
C GLN A 37 19.12 9.48 -11.67
N LEU A 38 19.11 8.82 -10.52
CA LEU A 38 19.97 9.16 -9.39
C LEU A 38 21.31 8.41 -9.38
N ALA A 39 21.48 7.39 -10.22
CA ALA A 39 22.68 6.54 -10.24
C ALA A 39 23.99 7.34 -10.41
N SER A 40 23.98 8.35 -11.28
CA SER A 40 25.17 9.16 -11.60
C SER A 40 25.26 10.47 -10.82
N ALA A 41 24.29 10.78 -9.93
CA ALA A 41 24.29 12.03 -9.18
C ALA A 41 25.41 12.06 -8.16
N HIS A 42 26.25 13.13 -8.14
CA HIS A 42 27.32 13.30 -7.16
C HIS A 42 26.77 13.56 -5.75
N ALA A 43 25.65 14.26 -5.64
CA ALA A 43 24.93 14.51 -4.41
C ALA A 43 23.42 14.43 -4.67
N LEU A 44 22.68 13.86 -3.71
CA LEU A 44 21.25 13.84 -3.74
C LEU A 44 20.70 15.13 -3.10
N THR A 45 19.79 15.79 -3.77
CA THR A 45 19.13 17.01 -3.28
C THR A 45 17.63 16.93 -3.50
N ALA A 46 16.84 17.51 -2.59
CA ALA A 46 15.40 17.67 -2.75
C ALA A 46 15.06 18.40 -4.06
N LYS A 47 15.84 19.47 -4.36
CA LYS A 47 15.69 20.24 -5.61
C LYS A 47 15.82 19.42 -6.88
N ALA A 48 16.68 18.39 -6.89
CA ALA A 48 16.86 17.50 -8.04
C ALA A 48 15.79 16.39 -8.10
N ILE A 49 15.37 15.88 -6.94
CA ILE A 49 14.42 14.77 -6.84
C ILE A 49 12.98 15.22 -7.09
N ASP A 50 12.57 16.36 -6.54
CA ASP A 50 11.18 16.84 -6.63
C ASP A 50 10.61 16.85 -8.04
N PRO A 51 11.28 17.38 -9.07
CA PRO A 51 10.73 17.35 -10.44
C PRO A 51 10.58 15.95 -11.02
N LEU A 52 11.45 15.02 -10.64
CA LEU A 52 11.38 13.62 -11.09
C LEU A 52 10.15 12.93 -10.47
N VAL A 53 9.93 13.18 -9.19
CA VAL A 53 8.78 12.63 -8.47
C VAL A 53 7.47 13.25 -8.95
N GLU A 54 7.43 14.58 -9.15
CA GLU A 54 6.27 15.29 -9.68
C GLU A 54 5.81 14.72 -11.03
N ALA A 55 6.75 14.38 -11.90
CA ALA A 55 6.48 13.87 -13.24
C ALA A 55 5.67 12.56 -13.26
N PHE A 56 5.83 11.69 -12.25
CA PHE A 56 5.03 10.46 -12.14
C PHE A 56 3.89 10.59 -11.12
N ALA A 57 4.07 11.32 -10.02
CA ALA A 57 3.09 11.40 -8.95
C ALA A 57 1.85 12.19 -9.38
N VAL A 58 2.02 13.36 -10.02
CA VAL A 58 0.90 14.19 -10.46
C VAL A 58 -0.03 13.45 -11.42
N PRO A 59 0.43 12.79 -12.49
CA PRO A 59 -0.45 12.00 -13.34
C PRO A 59 -1.15 10.86 -12.61
N ALA A 60 -0.48 10.21 -11.65
CA ALA A 60 -1.01 9.05 -10.92
C ALA A 60 -2.20 9.40 -10.03
N VAL A 61 -2.23 10.62 -9.47
CA VAL A 61 -3.30 11.08 -8.55
C VAL A 61 -4.27 12.06 -9.20
N SER A 62 -4.12 12.34 -10.51
CA SER A 62 -4.99 13.26 -11.23
C SER A 62 -6.32 12.62 -11.59
N GLY A 63 -7.42 13.29 -11.27
CA GLY A 63 -8.78 12.85 -11.59
C GLY A 63 -9.32 11.77 -10.63
N GLU A 64 -10.30 11.01 -11.10
CA GLU A 64 -10.92 9.92 -10.32
C GLU A 64 -10.14 8.60 -10.49
N THR A 65 -8.93 8.56 -9.93
CA THR A 65 -8.08 7.36 -9.93
C THR A 65 -8.25 6.57 -8.63
N LEU A 66 -7.73 5.34 -8.60
CA LEU A 66 -7.67 4.55 -7.37
C LEU A 66 -6.78 5.23 -6.33
N LEU A 67 -5.69 5.85 -6.78
CA LEU A 67 -4.70 6.48 -5.92
C LEU A 67 -5.11 7.90 -5.54
N THR A 68 -4.85 8.27 -4.30
CA THR A 68 -5.13 9.59 -3.72
C THR A 68 -3.90 10.32 -3.27
N GLY A 69 -2.79 9.60 -3.12
CA GLY A 69 -1.47 10.14 -2.83
C GLY A 69 -0.41 9.37 -3.59
N ALA A 70 0.66 10.02 -3.99
CA ALA A 70 1.84 9.37 -4.58
C ALA A 70 3.08 10.24 -4.40
N GLY A 71 4.25 9.58 -4.28
CA GLY A 71 5.49 10.30 -4.17
C GLY A 71 6.68 9.48 -3.69
N PHE A 72 7.68 10.20 -3.21
CA PHE A 72 8.92 9.67 -2.65
C PHE A 72 9.16 10.26 -1.26
N VAL A 73 9.60 9.43 -0.33
CA VAL A 73 10.02 9.84 1.01
C VAL A 73 11.49 9.48 1.17
N ALA A 74 12.32 10.48 1.42
CA ALA A 74 13.76 10.30 1.55
C ALA A 74 14.15 9.71 2.92
N ALA A 75 15.22 8.93 2.97
CA ALA A 75 15.84 8.57 4.25
C ALA A 75 16.42 9.84 4.91
N PRO A 76 16.24 9.99 6.23
CA PRO A 76 16.82 11.14 6.94
C PRO A 76 18.30 11.29 6.67
N GLY A 77 18.75 12.51 6.38
CA GLY A 77 20.16 12.84 6.12
C GLY A 77 20.73 12.35 4.79
N VAL A 78 19.94 11.72 3.92
CA VAL A 78 20.42 11.26 2.61
C VAL A 78 20.53 12.42 1.60
N LEU A 79 19.71 13.46 1.78
CA LEU A 79 19.74 14.66 0.94
C LEU A 79 20.67 15.71 1.55
N THR A 80 21.47 16.37 0.70
CA THR A 80 22.44 17.36 1.17
C THR A 80 21.82 18.74 1.47
N ASP A 81 20.60 18.97 1.03
CA ASP A 81 19.84 20.22 1.21
C ASP A 81 18.59 20.07 2.10
N ALA A 82 18.28 18.86 2.60
CA ALA A 82 17.19 18.61 3.51
C ALA A 82 17.46 17.39 4.38
N GLU A 83 17.34 17.52 5.70
CA GLU A 83 17.50 16.40 6.65
C GLU A 83 16.31 15.44 6.57
N TRP A 84 15.09 16.00 6.52
CA TRP A 84 13.82 15.28 6.37
C TRP A 84 13.12 15.76 5.13
N HIS A 85 12.60 14.84 4.29
CA HIS A 85 11.98 15.26 3.04
C HIS A 85 10.92 14.28 2.53
N LEU A 86 9.75 14.83 2.22
CA LEU A 86 8.67 14.18 1.50
C LEU A 86 8.38 14.95 0.21
N ALA A 87 8.61 14.31 -0.92
CA ALA A 87 8.11 14.75 -2.21
C ALA A 87 6.81 13.99 -2.49
N TRP A 88 5.66 14.54 -2.02
CA TRP A 88 4.38 13.84 -2.04
C TRP A 88 3.28 14.71 -2.61
N TRP A 89 2.50 14.16 -3.52
CA TRP A 89 1.36 14.83 -4.15
C TRP A 89 0.07 14.14 -3.81
N LEU A 90 -0.96 14.93 -3.52
CA LEU A 90 -2.30 14.49 -3.15
C LEU A 90 -3.30 14.89 -4.23
N GLY A 91 -4.11 13.93 -4.67
CA GLY A 91 -5.29 14.19 -5.49
C GLY A 91 -6.42 14.75 -4.62
N THR A 92 -7.04 15.83 -5.06
CA THR A 92 -8.19 16.41 -4.37
C THR A 92 -9.48 16.01 -5.04
N THR A 93 -10.37 15.33 -4.30
CA THR A 93 -11.72 15.00 -4.77
C THR A 93 -12.56 16.26 -4.94
N GLY A 94 -13.19 16.43 -6.09
CA GLY A 94 -14.23 17.45 -6.30
C GLY A 94 -13.76 18.80 -6.82
N SER A 95 -12.47 19.03 -7.13
CA SER A 95 -12.00 20.24 -7.79
C SER A 95 -11.41 19.97 -9.17
N ALA A 96 -11.67 20.85 -10.12
CA ALA A 96 -11.18 20.74 -11.50
C ALA A 96 -9.63 20.88 -11.63
N HIS A 97 -8.92 21.15 -10.52
CA HIS A 97 -7.48 21.42 -10.48
C HIS A 97 -6.78 20.64 -9.38
N GLY A 98 -7.23 19.58 -9.14
CA GLY A 98 -7.24 18.44 -8.28
C GLY A 98 -5.93 17.89 -7.74
N VAL A 99 -4.75 18.46 -7.91
CA VAL A 99 -3.51 17.95 -7.32
C VAL A 99 -2.79 19.03 -6.55
N ARG A 100 -2.36 18.70 -5.32
CA ARG A 100 -1.53 19.59 -4.51
C ARG A 100 -0.33 18.85 -3.96
N ARG A 101 0.78 19.52 -3.78
CA ARG A 101 1.90 19.00 -3.01
C ARG A 101 1.55 19.01 -1.52
N LEU A 102 1.90 17.95 -0.82
CA LEU A 102 1.79 17.87 0.63
C LEU A 102 2.80 18.83 1.26
N ALA A 103 2.31 19.71 2.15
CA ALA A 103 3.17 20.52 2.99
C ALA A 103 3.56 19.73 4.24
N THR A 104 4.85 19.59 4.51
CA THR A 104 5.37 18.85 5.65
C THR A 104 6.21 19.75 6.54
N ILE A 105 6.28 19.41 7.82
CA ILE A 105 7.19 20.01 8.78
C ILE A 105 8.44 19.14 8.84
N ASP A 106 9.58 19.69 8.49
CA ASP A 106 10.88 19.02 8.41
C ASP A 106 11.80 19.29 9.61
N ASP A 107 11.36 20.16 10.55
CA ASP A 107 12.06 20.45 11.80
C ASP A 107 11.64 19.49 12.90
N PRO A 108 12.52 18.56 13.36
CA PRO A 108 12.20 17.61 14.42
C PRO A 108 11.86 18.24 15.79
N THR A 109 12.18 19.51 15.99
CA THR A 109 11.89 20.25 17.23
C THR A 109 10.47 20.85 17.24
N HIS A 110 9.81 20.87 16.08
CA HIS A 110 8.48 21.42 15.94
C HIS A 110 7.42 20.42 16.48
N GLU A 111 6.43 20.92 17.23
CA GLU A 111 5.40 20.06 17.86
C GLU A 111 4.55 19.25 16.86
N GLN A 112 4.41 19.74 15.63
CA GLN A 112 3.69 19.05 14.56
C GLN A 112 4.58 18.17 13.69
N PHE A 113 5.88 18.07 14.01
CA PHE A 113 6.76 17.14 13.30
C PHE A 113 6.25 15.71 13.47
N ARG A 114 6.36 14.93 12.41
CA ARG A 114 6.01 13.51 12.41
C ARG A 114 7.18 12.69 11.88
N ASP A 115 7.76 11.91 12.76
CA ASP A 115 8.80 10.95 12.40
C ASP A 115 8.18 9.80 11.60
N TYR A 116 8.28 9.88 10.29
CA TYR A 116 7.77 8.84 9.39
C TYR A 116 8.59 7.55 9.46
N THR A 117 9.82 7.57 9.98
CA THR A 117 10.64 6.36 10.08
C THR A 117 10.11 5.37 11.12
N ALA A 118 9.28 5.85 12.04
CA ALA A 118 8.58 5.01 13.02
C ALA A 118 7.37 4.26 12.42
N LEU A 119 6.90 4.65 11.23
CA LEU A 119 5.69 4.11 10.61
C LEU A 119 5.94 2.78 9.89
N GLU A 120 4.90 1.94 9.80
CA GLU A 120 5.01 0.58 9.22
C GLU A 120 5.43 0.61 7.75
N TRP A 121 4.86 1.52 6.95
CA TRP A 121 5.16 1.66 5.52
C TRP A 121 6.60 2.10 5.22
N TRP A 122 7.33 2.58 6.23
CA TRP A 122 8.77 2.86 6.17
C TRP A 122 9.59 1.70 6.75
N ARG A 123 9.26 1.29 8.01
CA ARG A 123 10.07 0.32 8.76
C ARG A 123 10.15 -1.04 8.10
N VAL A 124 9.02 -1.50 7.49
CA VAL A 124 9.01 -2.83 6.89
C VAL A 124 9.88 -2.88 5.64
N PRO A 125 9.75 -1.97 4.64
CA PRO A 125 10.69 -1.90 3.52
C PRO A 125 12.14 -1.74 3.95
N GLN A 126 12.42 -0.90 4.96
CA GLN A 126 13.78 -0.72 5.48
C GLN A 126 14.37 -2.02 6.05
N ALA A 127 13.58 -2.76 6.81
CA ALA A 127 14.04 -3.99 7.47
C ALA A 127 14.14 -5.19 6.52
N THR A 128 13.29 -5.25 5.49
CA THR A 128 13.17 -6.42 4.61
C THR A 128 13.79 -6.22 3.23
N GLY A 129 14.01 -4.98 2.80
CA GLY A 129 14.42 -4.65 1.44
C GLY A 129 13.34 -4.95 0.38
N THR A 130 12.08 -5.16 0.79
CA THR A 130 10.99 -5.57 -0.10
C THR A 130 9.84 -4.58 -0.07
N ARG A 131 9.02 -4.61 -1.13
CA ARG A 131 7.76 -3.88 -1.21
C ARG A 131 6.79 -4.26 -0.08
N HIS A 132 5.96 -3.32 0.35
CA HIS A 132 5.04 -3.53 1.47
C HIS A 132 3.71 -2.79 1.27
N LEU A 133 2.64 -3.42 1.79
CA LEU A 133 1.31 -2.84 1.87
C LEU A 133 0.93 -2.66 3.35
N THR A 134 0.79 -1.42 3.78
CA THR A 134 0.38 -1.03 5.13
C THR A 134 -1.09 -0.66 5.18
N GLY A 135 -1.78 -1.02 6.22
CA GLY A 135 -3.16 -0.60 6.45
C GLY A 135 -4.18 -1.72 6.27
N PRO A 136 -5.47 -1.40 6.39
CA PRO A 136 -6.06 -0.05 6.56
C PRO A 136 -5.71 0.65 7.88
N TYR A 137 -5.46 1.96 7.82
CA TYR A 137 -5.18 2.81 8.99
C TYR A 137 -5.64 4.27 8.72
N VAL A 138 -5.75 5.09 9.76
CA VAL A 138 -5.98 6.53 9.59
C VAL A 138 -4.63 7.20 9.34
N ASP A 139 -4.48 7.86 8.20
CA ASP A 139 -3.23 8.53 7.81
C ASP A 139 -3.13 9.93 8.41
N TYR A 140 -2.63 10.02 9.63
CA TYR A 140 -2.41 11.29 10.34
C TYR A 140 -1.22 12.12 9.82
N VAL A 141 -0.45 11.59 8.86
CA VAL A 141 0.68 12.32 8.26
C VAL A 141 0.23 13.18 7.09
N CYS A 142 -0.69 12.62 6.27
CA CYS A 142 -1.02 13.22 4.98
C CYS A 142 -2.44 13.78 4.90
N THR A 143 -3.47 13.01 5.26
CA THR A 143 -4.85 13.34 4.89
C THR A 143 -5.88 13.21 6.00
N ASP A 144 -5.58 12.54 7.10
CA ASP A 144 -6.53 12.09 8.13
C ASP A 144 -7.61 11.13 7.58
N ASP A 145 -7.39 10.58 6.38
CA ASP A 145 -8.30 9.65 5.73
C ASP A 145 -7.98 8.19 6.08
N TYR A 146 -8.96 7.31 5.86
CA TYR A 146 -8.79 5.87 6.05
C TYR A 146 -8.14 5.26 4.81
N THR A 147 -6.87 4.88 4.95
CA THR A 147 -5.94 4.70 3.84
C THR A 147 -5.25 3.34 3.89
N VAL A 148 -4.86 2.86 2.74
CA VAL A 148 -3.85 1.82 2.52
C VAL A 148 -2.67 2.48 1.81
N THR A 149 -1.46 2.35 2.38
CA THR A 149 -0.22 2.85 1.78
C THR A 149 0.59 1.69 1.22
N ILE A 150 1.03 1.83 -0.01
CA ILE A 150 1.80 0.83 -0.74
C ILE A 150 3.16 1.44 -1.05
N THR A 151 4.25 0.80 -0.62
CA THR A 151 5.60 1.33 -0.76
C THR A 151 6.59 0.30 -1.29
N THR A 152 7.57 0.79 -2.04
CA THR A 152 8.74 0.03 -2.52
C THR A 152 10.00 0.78 -2.13
N PRO A 153 11.03 0.12 -1.54
CA PRO A 153 12.28 0.77 -1.20
C PRO A 153 13.06 1.17 -2.45
N VAL A 154 13.66 2.36 -2.43
CA VAL A 154 14.60 2.85 -3.43
C VAL A 154 16.01 2.65 -2.87
N VAL A 155 16.87 1.97 -3.62
CA VAL A 155 18.21 1.59 -3.16
C VAL A 155 19.29 2.25 -4.01
N ARG A 156 20.34 2.73 -3.38
CA ARG A 156 21.53 3.21 -4.04
C ARG A 156 22.78 2.74 -3.29
N ASP A 157 23.75 2.21 -4.01
CA ASP A 157 25.00 1.70 -3.44
C ASP A 157 24.78 0.68 -2.30
N GLY A 158 23.72 -0.13 -2.39
CA GLY A 158 23.33 -1.12 -1.40
C GLY A 158 22.63 -0.59 -0.16
N ALA A 159 22.35 0.71 -0.07
CA ALA A 159 21.63 1.34 1.02
C ALA A 159 20.25 1.87 0.56
N MET A 160 19.22 1.72 1.40
CA MET A 160 17.91 2.33 1.16
C MET A 160 18.04 3.86 1.31
N ILE A 161 17.82 4.58 0.22
CA ILE A 161 17.82 6.06 0.21
C ILE A 161 16.42 6.65 0.42
N GLY A 162 15.39 5.82 0.45
CA GLY A 162 14.02 6.22 0.65
C GLY A 162 13.03 5.17 0.22
N VAL A 163 11.76 5.53 0.21
CA VAL A 163 10.67 4.73 -0.37
C VAL A 163 9.91 5.54 -1.40
N VAL A 164 9.52 4.90 -2.48
CA VAL A 164 8.51 5.41 -3.41
C VAL A 164 7.20 4.71 -3.11
N GLY A 165 6.08 5.41 -3.23
CA GLY A 165 4.82 4.80 -2.86
C GLY A 165 3.59 5.57 -3.29
N ALA A 166 2.45 4.99 -2.94
CA ALA A 166 1.14 5.56 -3.20
C ALA A 166 0.14 5.23 -2.09
N ASP A 167 -0.82 6.13 -1.90
CA ASP A 167 -1.98 5.96 -1.03
C ASP A 167 -3.23 5.67 -1.85
N ALA A 168 -4.04 4.75 -1.35
CA ALA A 168 -5.39 4.51 -1.83
C ALA A 168 -6.37 4.59 -0.67
N LEU A 169 -7.49 5.31 -0.86
CA LEU A 169 -8.56 5.27 0.12
C LEU A 169 -9.17 3.87 0.20
N VAL A 170 -9.47 3.44 1.41
CA VAL A 170 -10.03 2.11 1.66
C VAL A 170 -11.32 1.88 0.87
N ASP A 171 -12.19 2.88 0.78
CA ASP A 171 -13.45 2.80 0.04
C ASP A 171 -13.25 2.64 -1.49
N ARG A 172 -12.19 3.25 -2.03
CA ARG A 172 -11.83 3.09 -3.45
C ARG A 172 -11.26 1.70 -3.72
N LEU A 173 -10.38 1.23 -2.85
CA LEU A 173 -9.81 -0.11 -2.94
C LEU A 173 -10.91 -1.18 -2.77
N GLU A 174 -11.84 -0.97 -1.85
CA GLU A 174 -12.99 -1.85 -1.65
C GLU A 174 -13.86 -1.93 -2.91
N ARG A 175 -14.16 -0.82 -3.58
CA ARG A 175 -14.93 -0.82 -4.85
C ARG A 175 -14.28 -1.70 -5.92
N VAL A 176 -12.97 -1.84 -5.94
CA VAL A 176 -12.24 -2.69 -6.89
C VAL A 176 -12.20 -4.15 -6.43
N LEU A 177 -11.95 -4.40 -5.14
CA LEU A 177 -11.72 -5.75 -4.62
C LEU A 177 -13.02 -6.49 -4.26
N LEU A 178 -14.06 -5.81 -3.77
CA LEU A 178 -15.30 -6.45 -3.34
C LEU A 178 -16.01 -7.22 -4.48
N PRO A 179 -16.07 -6.73 -5.73
CA PRO A 179 -16.60 -7.53 -6.84
C PRO A 179 -15.78 -8.81 -7.10
N VAL A 180 -14.47 -8.78 -6.88
CA VAL A 180 -13.59 -9.95 -7.01
C VAL A 180 -13.94 -11.00 -5.94
N LEU A 181 -14.11 -10.57 -4.69
CA LEU A 181 -14.51 -11.46 -3.59
C LEU A 181 -15.90 -12.04 -3.78
N ARG A 182 -16.86 -11.22 -4.24
CA ARG A 182 -18.24 -11.66 -4.51
C ARG A 182 -18.40 -12.64 -5.66
N ALA A 183 -17.40 -12.72 -6.54
CA ALA A 183 -17.39 -13.74 -7.60
C ALA A 183 -17.00 -15.13 -7.08
N GLY A 184 -16.57 -15.26 -5.82
CA GLY A 184 -16.27 -16.52 -5.17
C GLY A 184 -17.52 -17.30 -4.75
N GLU A 185 -17.34 -18.62 -4.55
CA GLU A 185 -18.38 -19.56 -4.12
C GLU A 185 -18.75 -19.41 -2.64
N MET A 186 -17.83 -18.83 -1.84
CA MET A 186 -17.94 -18.76 -0.38
C MET A 186 -17.80 -17.32 0.11
N PRO A 187 -18.41 -16.99 1.27
CA PRO A 187 -18.11 -15.74 1.94
C PRO A 187 -16.58 -15.60 2.14
N ALA A 188 -16.09 -14.41 1.84
CA ALA A 188 -14.66 -14.12 1.82
C ALA A 188 -14.32 -12.81 2.51
N THR A 189 -13.23 -12.80 3.26
CA THR A 189 -12.67 -11.62 3.90
C THR A 189 -11.20 -11.50 3.51
N LEU A 190 -10.80 -10.34 3.02
CA LEU A 190 -9.40 -10.01 2.74
C LEU A 190 -8.81 -9.34 3.97
N VAL A 191 -7.69 -9.83 4.46
CA VAL A 191 -6.97 -9.27 5.61
C VAL A 191 -5.51 -9.00 5.26
N ASN A 192 -4.91 -8.04 5.96
CA ASN A 192 -3.46 -7.78 5.88
C ASN A 192 -2.67 -8.73 6.79
N ALA A 193 -1.34 -8.62 6.81
CA ALA A 193 -0.43 -9.45 7.60
C ALA A 193 -0.68 -9.39 9.13
N SER A 194 -1.33 -8.34 9.64
CA SER A 194 -1.72 -8.23 11.05
C SER A 194 -3.10 -8.84 11.36
N GLY A 195 -3.84 -9.31 10.36
CA GLY A 195 -5.21 -9.81 10.49
C GLY A 195 -6.27 -8.71 10.49
N ARG A 196 -5.91 -7.50 10.05
CA ARG A 196 -6.86 -6.37 9.91
C ARG A 196 -7.61 -6.51 8.59
N VAL A 197 -8.93 -6.37 8.64
CA VAL A 197 -9.83 -6.48 7.48
C VAL A 197 -9.54 -5.35 6.49
N VAL A 198 -9.28 -5.70 5.25
CA VAL A 198 -9.19 -4.76 4.11
C VAL A 198 -10.55 -4.58 3.47
N THR A 199 -11.23 -5.68 3.15
CA THR A 199 -12.61 -5.71 2.68
C THR A 199 -13.24 -7.08 2.93
N SER A 200 -14.57 -7.18 2.96
CA SER A 200 -15.28 -8.43 3.21
C SER A 200 -16.61 -8.49 2.46
N THR A 201 -17.01 -9.70 2.08
CA THR A 201 -18.39 -9.96 1.61
C THR A 201 -19.40 -10.00 2.75
N ASP A 202 -18.95 -10.10 4.00
CA ASP A 202 -19.77 -10.00 5.22
C ASP A 202 -19.76 -8.56 5.73
N ALA A 203 -20.89 -7.86 5.60
CA ALA A 203 -21.04 -6.46 5.99
C ALA A 203 -20.83 -6.20 7.50
N ARG A 204 -20.77 -7.23 8.35
CA ARG A 204 -20.44 -7.09 9.77
C ARG A 204 -18.94 -6.98 10.02
N ARG A 205 -18.12 -7.25 9.02
CA ARG A 205 -16.65 -7.19 9.08
C ARG A 205 -16.20 -5.92 8.38
N GLU A 206 -16.24 -4.84 9.12
CA GLU A 206 -15.85 -3.52 8.61
C GLU A 206 -14.36 -3.46 8.30
N PRO A 207 -13.95 -2.78 7.22
CA PRO A 207 -12.53 -2.47 6.96
C PRO A 207 -11.87 -1.88 8.20
N GLY A 208 -10.63 -2.29 8.47
CA GLY A 208 -9.85 -1.88 9.64
C GLY A 208 -10.15 -2.63 10.94
N SER A 209 -11.26 -3.33 11.04
CA SER A 209 -11.52 -4.20 12.19
C SER A 209 -10.56 -5.40 12.21
N MET A 210 -10.32 -5.96 13.40
CA MET A 210 -9.47 -7.14 13.54
C MET A 210 -10.29 -8.41 13.35
N LEU A 211 -9.95 -9.21 12.35
CA LEU A 211 -10.51 -10.53 12.19
C LEU A 211 -9.89 -11.48 13.24
N ARG A 212 -10.75 -12.10 14.05
CA ARG A 212 -10.33 -13.00 15.13
C ARG A 212 -10.82 -14.42 14.85
N GLY A 213 -10.02 -15.41 15.25
CA GLY A 213 -10.35 -16.82 15.13
C GLY A 213 -9.19 -17.68 15.61
N ASP A 214 -9.50 -18.90 16.05
CA ASP A 214 -8.49 -19.84 16.54
C ASP A 214 -7.50 -20.19 15.42
N GLY A 215 -6.21 -19.97 15.67
CA GLY A 215 -5.14 -20.21 14.70
C GLY A 215 -5.02 -19.20 13.57
N LEU A 216 -5.99 -18.27 13.41
CA LEU A 216 -6.02 -17.31 12.29
C LEU A 216 -4.76 -16.42 12.27
N THR A 217 -4.40 -15.83 13.40
CA THR A 217 -3.22 -14.95 13.48
C THR A 217 -1.94 -15.67 13.08
N ALA A 218 -1.78 -16.93 13.50
CA ALA A 218 -0.63 -17.74 13.11
C ALA A 218 -0.64 -18.05 11.61
N ALA A 219 -1.78 -18.43 11.05
CA ALA A 219 -1.94 -18.73 9.63
C ALA A 219 -1.66 -17.50 8.73
N VAL A 220 -2.15 -16.32 9.13
CA VAL A 220 -1.93 -15.06 8.40
C VAL A 220 -0.46 -14.62 8.46
N ARG A 221 0.24 -14.85 9.59
CA ARG A 221 1.67 -14.54 9.70
C ARG A 221 2.58 -15.52 8.95
N ALA A 222 2.13 -16.76 8.82
CA ALA A 222 2.86 -17.84 8.13
C ALA A 222 2.30 -18.10 6.73
N LEU A 223 1.93 -17.03 5.99
CA LEU A 223 1.37 -17.14 4.65
C LEU A 223 2.23 -18.06 3.76
N SER A 224 1.56 -18.99 3.10
CA SER A 224 2.14 -20.00 2.22
C SER A 224 1.29 -20.09 0.95
N PRO A 225 1.89 -20.44 -0.19
CA PRO A 225 1.13 -20.75 -1.40
C PRO A 225 0.10 -21.86 -1.21
N THR A 226 0.33 -22.75 -0.23
CA THR A 226 -0.61 -23.83 0.11
C THR A 226 -1.66 -23.30 1.09
N PRO A 227 -2.97 -23.45 0.82
CA PRO A 227 -4.03 -23.05 1.72
C PRO A 227 -3.91 -23.70 3.11
N VAL A 228 -4.02 -22.91 4.16
CA VAL A 228 -4.05 -23.38 5.55
C VAL A 228 -5.51 -23.56 5.97
N ARG A 229 -5.88 -24.78 6.36
CA ARG A 229 -7.22 -25.07 6.90
C ARG A 229 -7.20 -24.91 8.42
N LEU A 230 -8.14 -24.13 8.94
CA LEU A 230 -8.37 -23.92 10.37
C LEU A 230 -9.56 -24.74 10.85
N SER A 231 -9.70 -24.86 12.19
CA SER A 231 -10.89 -25.40 12.82
C SER A 231 -12.14 -24.64 12.39
N GLY A 232 -13.29 -25.31 12.29
CA GLY A 232 -14.55 -24.68 11.89
C GLY A 232 -14.73 -24.48 10.37
N GLY A 233 -13.88 -25.08 9.52
CA GLY A 233 -14.04 -25.04 8.06
C GLY A 233 -13.50 -23.78 7.38
N THR A 234 -12.86 -22.89 8.13
CA THR A 234 -12.19 -21.72 7.59
C THR A 234 -10.90 -22.11 6.88
N SER A 235 -10.62 -21.47 5.74
CA SER A 235 -9.35 -21.61 5.01
C SER A 235 -8.70 -20.24 4.83
N VAL A 236 -7.37 -20.20 4.93
CA VAL A 236 -6.54 -19.01 4.71
C VAL A 236 -5.65 -19.26 3.50
N LEU A 237 -5.72 -18.37 2.52
CA LEU A 237 -4.95 -18.44 1.28
C LEU A 237 -4.10 -17.15 1.14
N ALA A 238 -2.84 -17.30 0.74
CA ALA A 238 -2.04 -16.14 0.33
C ALA A 238 -2.56 -15.55 -0.97
N CYS A 239 -2.57 -14.23 -1.07
CA CYS A 239 -2.84 -13.52 -2.30
C CYS A 239 -1.50 -13.13 -2.97
N GLY A 240 -0.81 -14.11 -3.57
CA GLY A 240 0.53 -13.90 -4.10
C GLY A 240 1.53 -13.54 -3.01
N ASP A 241 2.44 -12.60 -3.34
CA ASP A 241 3.43 -12.02 -2.41
C ASP A 241 3.02 -10.62 -1.89
N THR A 242 1.73 -10.32 -1.91
CA THR A 242 1.18 -9.00 -1.57
C THR A 242 1.06 -8.74 -0.06
N SER A 243 1.44 -9.66 0.80
CA SER A 243 1.18 -9.66 2.25
C SER A 243 -0.30 -9.69 2.64
N LEU A 244 -1.20 -9.98 1.68
CA LEU A 244 -2.63 -10.13 1.92
C LEU A 244 -3.02 -11.59 1.99
N ALA A 245 -3.99 -11.88 2.86
CA ALA A 245 -4.60 -13.20 3.00
C ALA A 245 -6.09 -13.15 2.68
N LEU A 246 -6.53 -14.10 1.86
CA LEU A 246 -7.95 -14.38 1.67
C LEU A 246 -8.40 -15.41 2.70
N VAL A 247 -9.36 -15.03 3.53
CA VAL A 247 -10.00 -15.90 4.53
C VAL A 247 -11.38 -16.27 4.03
N VAL A 248 -11.64 -17.55 3.79
CA VAL A 248 -12.91 -18.09 3.28
C VAL A 248 -13.49 -19.11 4.23
N GLY A 249 -14.81 -19.17 4.28
CA GLY A 249 -15.57 -20.03 5.19
C GLY A 249 -16.30 -19.24 6.25
N SER A 250 -17.11 -19.93 7.02
CA SER A 250 -18.10 -19.38 7.98
C SER A 250 -17.48 -18.57 9.10
#